data_3d343086499a401b0ed14ab95f3f9fa6
#
_entry.id   3d343086499a401b0ed14ab95f3f9fa6
#
_cell.length_a   1.000
_cell.length_b   1.000
_cell.length_c   1.000
_cell.angle_alpha   90.00
_cell.angle_beta   90.00
_cell.angle_gamma   90.00
#
_symmetry.space_group_name_H-M   'P 1'
#
loop_
_entity.id
_entity.type
_entity.pdbx_description
1 polymer ?
#
loop_
_entity_poly.entity_id
_entity_poly.type
_entity_poly.pdbx_seq_one_letter_code
_entity_poly.pdbx_strand_id
1 'polypeptide(L)'
;MIERSWWFKTALVVGALSAFVYLASAVGRLWGFLGDLLLIFFFAWLVGSVLIHVVNSLMRIPQMRRPLAILLVYLGLITLIADFAFLVIPATVQQTEDLAQDIPSIVASIPIVLTNADEVLGGIGINLGIADRVQIDPFDDIGQSIGNWLTLNAVPILTNLASALFSVTLVIAISFYIVLDGGRRLREGLKVLPPKVERETWFVLTTIDETFHGYVRGMLVVSTIYGVGTASVMLATDLPAALPVALISSVLLAVPFIGDWLALALPLLIAIVKGDFITFIIVLAVLLFVQQVMLNLLTPRILGHAVRMPAMLVIISVVLGARLAGVPGALLGVPTAGVIYTLGVHYGTQIRQRREARDALDREKRESAERKELAEEVERALHVQDPDS
;
A
#
# COMPACT_ATOMS: atom_id res chain seq x y z
N MET A 1 27.62 54.82 -25.61
CA MET A 1 26.54 54.03 -26.21
C MET A 1 26.62 52.52 -25.87
N ILE A 2 27.76 52.00 -25.43
CA ILE A 2 27.97 50.55 -25.18
C ILE A 2 27.42 50.09 -23.79
N GLU A 3 27.45 50.97 -22.76
CA GLU A 3 26.98 50.61 -21.42
C GLU A 3 25.44 50.39 -21.32
N ARG A 4 24.66 51.12 -22.10
CA ARG A 4 23.20 51.02 -22.10
C ARG A 4 22.69 49.68 -22.65
N SER A 5 23.49 49.00 -23.47
CA SER A 5 23.14 47.70 -24.06
C SER A 5 23.34 46.53 -23.04
N TRP A 6 24.30 46.66 -22.10
CA TRP A 6 24.60 45.61 -21.15
C TRP A 6 23.52 45.57 -20.01
N TRP A 7 23.18 46.72 -19.48
CA TRP A 7 22.10 46.81 -18.47
C TRP A 7 20.75 46.32 -19.02
N PHE A 8 20.45 46.60 -20.25
CA PHE A 8 19.23 46.13 -20.92
C PHE A 8 19.23 44.60 -21.09
N LYS A 9 20.37 44.01 -21.49
CA LYS A 9 20.52 42.57 -21.59
C LYS A 9 20.42 41.88 -20.23
N THR A 10 21.05 42.40 -19.19
CA THR A 10 20.95 41.87 -17.84
C THR A 10 19.51 41.97 -17.29
N ALA A 11 18.84 43.09 -17.47
CA ALA A 11 17.44 43.24 -17.08
C ALA A 11 16.51 42.24 -17.81
N LEU A 12 16.78 41.98 -19.09
CA LEU A 12 16.02 41.03 -19.89
C LEU A 12 16.26 39.58 -19.46
N VAL A 13 17.50 39.21 -19.13
CA VAL A 13 17.85 37.89 -18.57
C VAL A 13 17.24 37.69 -17.18
N VAL A 14 17.34 38.67 -16.31
CA VAL A 14 16.75 38.61 -14.96
C VAL A 14 15.21 38.53 -15.04
N GLY A 15 14.60 39.33 -15.95
CA GLY A 15 13.17 39.26 -16.21
C GLY A 15 12.71 37.91 -16.77
N ALA A 16 13.46 37.34 -17.70
CA ALA A 16 13.16 35.99 -18.23
C ALA A 16 13.33 34.90 -17.15
N LEU A 17 14.38 34.99 -16.33
CA LEU A 17 14.61 34.04 -15.23
C LEU A 17 13.52 34.12 -14.16
N SER A 18 13.10 35.34 -13.77
CA SER A 18 12.01 35.52 -12.81
C SER A 18 10.66 35.04 -13.36
N ALA A 19 10.37 35.28 -14.64
CA ALA A 19 9.20 34.75 -15.32
C ALA A 19 9.21 33.23 -15.39
N PHE A 20 10.37 32.62 -15.68
CA PHE A 20 10.53 31.17 -15.66
C PHE A 20 10.30 30.57 -14.27
N VAL A 21 10.89 31.15 -13.22
CA VAL A 21 10.68 30.73 -11.82
C VAL A 21 9.22 30.88 -11.41
N TYR A 22 8.57 31.96 -11.80
CA TYR A 22 7.14 32.19 -11.53
C TYR A 22 6.25 31.17 -12.24
N LEU A 23 6.51 30.89 -13.51
CA LEU A 23 5.81 29.86 -14.29
C LEU A 23 6.05 28.47 -13.71
N ALA A 24 7.29 28.11 -13.37
CA ALA A 24 7.62 26.85 -12.73
C ALA A 24 6.90 26.69 -11.37
N SER A 25 6.83 27.75 -10.57
CA SER A 25 6.10 27.73 -9.30
C SER A 25 4.58 27.64 -9.48
N ALA A 26 4.04 28.29 -10.52
CA ALA A 26 2.61 28.20 -10.87
C ALA A 26 2.24 26.79 -11.34
N VAL A 27 3.09 26.17 -12.19
CA VAL A 27 2.95 24.78 -12.62
C VAL A 27 3.06 23.83 -11.42
N GLY A 28 4.00 24.07 -10.50
CA GLY A 28 4.15 23.26 -9.27
C GLY A 28 2.91 23.32 -8.37
N ARG A 29 2.32 24.49 -8.19
CA ARG A 29 1.05 24.65 -7.43
C ARG A 29 -0.12 23.96 -8.12
N LEU A 30 -0.23 24.12 -9.44
CA LEU A 30 -1.26 23.44 -10.24
C LEU A 30 -1.11 21.92 -10.16
N TRP A 31 0.14 21.43 -10.20
CA TRP A 31 0.45 20.00 -10.04
C TRP A 31 0.08 19.49 -8.65
N GLY A 32 0.36 20.24 -7.58
CA GLY A 32 -0.09 19.91 -6.22
C GLY A 32 -1.60 19.79 -6.13
N PHE A 33 -2.33 20.80 -6.62
CA PHE A 33 -3.81 20.78 -6.63
C PHE A 33 -4.38 19.61 -7.46
N LEU A 34 -3.82 19.34 -8.62
CA LEU A 34 -4.22 18.18 -9.44
C LEU A 34 -3.86 16.85 -8.76
N GLY A 35 -2.73 16.80 -8.05
CA GLY A 35 -2.32 15.65 -7.27
C GLY A 35 -3.32 15.28 -6.19
N ASP A 36 -3.78 16.27 -5.42
CA ASP A 36 -4.80 16.07 -4.37
C ASP A 36 -6.13 15.59 -4.95
N LEU A 37 -6.57 16.19 -6.06
CA LEU A 37 -7.78 15.74 -6.76
C LEU A 37 -7.63 14.32 -7.28
N LEU A 38 -6.50 13.99 -7.91
CA LEU A 38 -6.24 12.63 -8.40
C LEU A 38 -6.23 11.62 -7.26
N LEU A 39 -5.67 11.97 -6.10
CA LEU A 39 -5.71 11.12 -4.91
C LEU A 39 -7.14 10.91 -4.42
N ILE A 40 -7.97 11.96 -4.35
CA ILE A 40 -9.39 11.83 -3.96
C ILE A 40 -10.13 10.91 -4.94
N PHE A 41 -9.96 11.12 -6.25
CA PHE A 41 -10.58 10.26 -7.27
C PHE A 41 -10.07 8.82 -7.19
N PHE A 42 -8.77 8.62 -6.96
CA PHE A 42 -8.17 7.32 -6.80
C PHE A 42 -8.72 6.58 -5.58
N PHE A 43 -8.79 7.24 -4.42
CA PHE A 43 -9.39 6.64 -3.22
C PHE A 43 -10.88 6.39 -3.38
N ALA A 44 -11.60 7.27 -4.07
CA ALA A 44 -13.01 7.08 -4.38
C ALA A 44 -13.24 5.86 -5.26
N TRP A 45 -12.42 5.68 -6.30
CA TRP A 45 -12.44 4.48 -7.13
C TRP A 45 -12.09 3.23 -6.31
N LEU A 46 -11.08 3.30 -5.45
CA LEU A 46 -10.64 2.19 -4.62
C LEU A 46 -11.72 1.76 -3.62
N VAL A 47 -12.34 2.71 -2.91
CA VAL A 47 -13.49 2.46 -2.01
C VAL A 47 -14.65 1.87 -2.82
N GLY A 48 -14.97 2.43 -3.97
CA GLY A 48 -16.00 1.92 -4.86
C GLY A 48 -15.74 0.48 -5.31
N SER A 49 -14.51 0.16 -5.68
CA SER A 49 -14.07 -1.18 -6.07
C SER A 49 -14.22 -2.21 -4.94
N VAL A 50 -13.95 -1.82 -3.69
CA VAL A 50 -14.21 -2.68 -2.51
C VAL A 50 -15.71 -2.84 -2.27
N LEU A 51 -16.46 -1.74 -2.28
CA LEU A 51 -17.89 -1.75 -1.94
C LEU A 51 -18.77 -2.41 -2.98
N ILE A 52 -18.38 -2.42 -4.27
CA ILE A 52 -19.16 -3.08 -5.33
C ILE A 52 -19.33 -4.58 -5.05
N HIS A 53 -18.39 -5.22 -4.39
CA HIS A 53 -18.49 -6.63 -4.00
C HIS A 53 -19.52 -6.85 -2.88
N VAL A 54 -19.59 -5.90 -1.94
CA VAL A 54 -20.62 -5.91 -0.88
C VAL A 54 -22.00 -5.69 -1.50
N VAL A 55 -22.12 -4.71 -2.42
CA VAL A 55 -23.36 -4.45 -3.18
C VAL A 55 -23.78 -5.69 -3.96
N ASN A 56 -22.86 -6.32 -4.69
CA ASN A 56 -23.16 -7.53 -5.48
C ASN A 56 -23.56 -8.71 -4.58
N SER A 57 -23.00 -8.83 -3.37
CA SER A 57 -23.40 -9.83 -2.39
C SER A 57 -24.82 -9.56 -1.88
N LEU A 58 -25.17 -8.31 -1.60
CA LEU A 58 -26.48 -7.90 -1.17
C LEU A 58 -27.55 -8.11 -2.27
N MET A 59 -27.18 -7.93 -3.54
CA MET A 59 -28.04 -8.21 -4.69
C MET A 59 -28.38 -9.69 -4.88
N ARG A 60 -27.74 -10.62 -4.16
CA ARG A 60 -28.12 -12.04 -4.16
C ARG A 60 -29.44 -12.29 -3.39
N ILE A 61 -29.88 -11.31 -2.58
CA ILE A 61 -31.16 -11.38 -1.89
C ILE A 61 -32.29 -11.18 -2.90
N PRO A 62 -33.30 -12.09 -2.93
CA PRO A 62 -34.43 -11.96 -3.85
C PRO A 62 -35.12 -10.61 -3.71
N GLN A 63 -35.51 -10.00 -4.83
CA GLN A 63 -36.20 -8.70 -4.93
C GLN A 63 -35.36 -7.45 -4.58
N MET A 64 -34.05 -7.58 -4.27
CA MET A 64 -33.19 -6.44 -4.00
C MET A 64 -32.87 -5.69 -5.31
N ARG A 65 -33.25 -4.41 -5.38
CA ARG A 65 -32.92 -3.54 -6.52
C ARG A 65 -31.52 -2.93 -6.33
N ARG A 66 -30.74 -2.85 -7.41
CA ARG A 66 -29.37 -2.33 -7.37
C ARG A 66 -29.23 -0.96 -6.69
N PRO A 67 -30.09 0.07 -6.99
CA PRO A 67 -29.97 1.35 -6.31
C PRO A 67 -30.18 1.25 -4.79
N LEU A 68 -31.11 0.39 -4.36
CA LEU A 68 -31.37 0.15 -2.94
C LEU A 68 -30.20 -0.55 -2.24
N ALA A 69 -29.59 -1.54 -2.89
CA ALA A 69 -28.42 -2.21 -2.37
C ALA A 69 -27.23 -1.23 -2.20
N ILE A 70 -27.01 -0.35 -3.18
CA ILE A 70 -25.98 0.70 -3.11
C ILE A 70 -26.27 1.63 -1.95
N LEU A 71 -27.51 2.14 -1.83
CA LEU A 71 -27.91 3.05 -0.76
C LEU A 71 -27.68 2.43 0.62
N LEU A 72 -28.08 1.17 0.83
CA LEU A 72 -27.91 0.47 2.09
C LEU A 72 -26.42 0.27 2.45
N VAL A 73 -25.58 -0.10 1.48
CA VAL A 73 -24.14 -0.29 1.70
C VAL A 73 -23.48 1.03 2.06
N TYR A 74 -23.80 2.13 1.37
CA TYR A 74 -23.23 3.44 1.68
C TYR A 74 -23.78 4.01 3.00
N LEU A 75 -25.05 3.80 3.30
CA LEU A 75 -25.61 4.18 4.61
C LEU A 75 -24.90 3.40 5.74
N GLY A 76 -24.70 2.10 5.56
CA GLY A 76 -23.94 1.29 6.51
C GLY A 76 -22.49 1.76 6.68
N LEU A 77 -21.81 2.14 5.57
CA LEU A 77 -20.47 2.72 5.62
C LEU A 77 -20.44 4.06 6.38
N ILE A 78 -21.40 4.95 6.11
CA ILE A 78 -21.50 6.24 6.82
C ILE A 78 -21.77 6.03 8.30
N THR A 79 -22.68 5.12 8.65
CA THR A 79 -22.96 4.77 10.04
C THR A 79 -21.71 4.21 10.73
N LEU A 80 -20.99 3.29 10.08
CA LEU A 80 -19.76 2.72 10.60
C LEU A 80 -18.69 3.80 10.86
N ILE A 81 -18.51 4.73 9.91
CA ILE A 81 -17.57 5.86 10.06
C ILE A 81 -18.02 6.80 11.18
N ALA A 82 -19.31 7.09 11.28
CA ALA A 82 -19.86 7.93 12.34
C ALA A 82 -19.68 7.27 13.72
N ASP A 83 -20.01 5.98 13.86
CA ASP A 83 -19.80 5.22 15.11
C ASP A 83 -18.31 5.20 15.50
N PHE A 84 -17.43 4.95 14.51
CA PHE A 84 -15.99 5.01 14.73
C PHE A 84 -15.55 6.41 15.20
N ALA A 85 -16.04 7.46 14.55
CA ALA A 85 -15.71 8.83 14.92
C ALA A 85 -16.21 9.19 16.33
N PHE A 86 -17.43 8.77 16.68
CA PHE A 86 -18.05 9.12 17.96
C PHE A 86 -17.55 8.28 19.15
N LEU A 87 -17.26 7.01 18.93
CA LEU A 87 -16.87 6.08 20.01
C LEU A 87 -15.36 5.93 20.15
N VAL A 88 -14.69 5.76 19.01
CA VAL A 88 -13.27 5.38 19.02
C VAL A 88 -12.37 6.60 19.12
N ILE A 89 -12.66 7.70 18.39
CA ILE A 89 -11.79 8.88 18.40
C ILE A 89 -11.67 9.51 19.81
N PRO A 90 -12.75 9.82 20.54
CA PRO A 90 -12.63 10.40 21.88
C PRO A 90 -11.91 9.48 22.87
N ALA A 91 -12.23 8.18 22.86
CA ALA A 91 -11.55 7.20 23.71
C ALA A 91 -10.05 7.12 23.38
N THR A 92 -9.71 7.14 22.09
CA THR A 92 -8.29 7.13 21.64
C THR A 92 -7.56 8.39 22.07
N VAL A 93 -8.20 9.57 21.97
CA VAL A 93 -7.58 10.84 22.36
C VAL A 93 -7.26 10.84 23.85
N GLN A 94 -8.23 10.50 24.72
CA GLN A 94 -8.01 10.44 26.16
C GLN A 94 -6.89 9.46 26.51
N GLN A 95 -6.95 8.24 25.99
CA GLN A 95 -5.91 7.23 26.23
C GLN A 95 -4.53 7.64 25.66
N THR A 96 -4.48 8.44 24.58
CA THR A 96 -3.22 8.94 24.04
C THR A 96 -2.62 10.06 24.91
N GLU A 97 -3.46 10.92 25.48
CA GLU A 97 -3.02 11.94 26.43
C GLU A 97 -2.47 11.30 27.71
N ASP A 98 -3.19 10.31 28.26
CA ASP A 98 -2.73 9.54 29.42
C ASP A 98 -1.39 8.83 29.11
N LEU A 99 -1.31 8.18 27.96
CA LEU A 99 -0.07 7.52 27.50
C LEU A 99 1.10 8.51 27.35
N ALA A 100 0.86 9.69 26.79
CA ALA A 100 1.90 10.70 26.61
C ALA A 100 2.50 11.17 27.95
N GLN A 101 1.65 11.23 29.00
CA GLN A 101 2.09 11.54 30.35
C GLN A 101 2.87 10.38 31.00
N ASP A 102 2.52 9.14 30.63
CA ASP A 102 3.13 7.93 31.20
C ASP A 102 4.45 7.53 30.50
N ILE A 103 4.72 8.00 29.26
CA ILE A 103 5.93 7.66 28.52
C ILE A 103 7.24 7.86 29.31
N PRO A 104 7.46 8.95 30.06
CA PRO A 104 8.67 9.08 30.85
C PRO A 104 8.82 7.98 31.92
N SER A 105 7.71 7.59 32.57
CA SER A 105 7.69 6.49 33.54
C SER A 105 7.90 5.13 32.88
N ILE A 106 7.40 4.98 31.64
CA ILE A 106 7.60 3.79 30.82
C ILE A 106 9.09 3.57 30.55
N VAL A 107 9.75 4.59 30.09
CA VAL A 107 11.17 4.53 29.75
C VAL A 107 12.02 4.29 31.00
N ALA A 108 11.67 4.96 32.11
CA ALA A 108 12.34 4.76 33.41
C ALA A 108 12.15 3.32 33.98
N SER A 109 11.12 2.60 33.55
CA SER A 109 10.88 1.21 34.00
C SER A 109 11.63 0.14 33.18
N ILE A 110 12.16 0.48 32.01
CA ILE A 110 12.92 -0.45 31.15
C ILE A 110 14.07 -1.14 31.88
N PRO A 111 14.95 -0.43 32.63
CA PRO A 111 16.03 -1.06 33.37
C PRO A 111 15.54 -2.06 34.42
N ILE A 112 14.42 -1.74 35.10
CA ILE A 112 13.82 -2.60 36.13
C ILE A 112 13.33 -3.92 35.49
N VAL A 113 12.68 -3.83 34.32
CA VAL A 113 12.21 -5.01 33.58
C VAL A 113 13.39 -5.87 33.12
N LEU A 114 14.47 -5.25 32.63
CA LEU A 114 15.68 -5.97 32.24
C LEU A 114 16.36 -6.66 33.41
N THR A 115 16.40 -6.02 34.59
CA THR A 115 16.94 -6.63 35.80
C THR A 115 16.08 -7.81 36.26
N ASN A 116 14.74 -7.66 36.26
CA ASN A 116 13.83 -8.74 36.58
C ASN A 116 13.93 -9.91 35.59
N ALA A 117 14.14 -9.60 34.30
CA ALA A 117 14.37 -10.62 33.27
C ALA A 117 15.66 -11.40 33.53
N ASP A 118 16.78 -10.71 33.87
CA ASP A 118 18.04 -11.37 34.23
C ASP A 118 17.90 -12.23 35.49
N GLU A 119 17.10 -11.82 36.49
CA GLU A 119 16.86 -12.59 37.69
C GLU A 119 16.05 -13.87 37.40
N VAL A 120 14.98 -13.76 36.62
CA VAL A 120 14.13 -14.91 36.24
C VAL A 120 14.92 -15.89 35.34
N LEU A 121 15.71 -15.40 34.40
CA LEU A 121 16.55 -16.22 33.52
C LEU A 121 17.72 -16.84 34.30
N GLY A 122 18.30 -16.11 35.25
CA GLY A 122 19.32 -16.61 36.15
C GLY A 122 18.81 -17.77 36.99
N GLY A 123 17.54 -17.72 37.43
CA GLY A 123 16.88 -18.80 38.17
C GLY A 123 16.76 -20.13 37.39
N ILE A 124 16.77 -20.06 36.04
CA ILE A 124 16.76 -21.24 35.15
C ILE A 124 18.14 -21.51 34.54
N GLY A 125 19.20 -20.87 35.06
CA GLY A 125 20.60 -21.11 34.66
C GLY A 125 21.08 -20.32 33.44
N ILE A 126 20.31 -19.34 32.95
CA ILE A 126 20.67 -18.50 31.80
C ILE A 126 21.03 -17.10 32.29
N ASN A 127 22.34 -16.78 32.38
CA ASN A 127 22.82 -15.48 32.75
C ASN A 127 23.21 -14.68 31.50
N LEU A 128 22.34 -13.77 31.04
CA LEU A 128 22.58 -12.96 29.86
C LEU A 128 23.31 -11.65 30.16
N GLY A 129 23.23 -11.13 31.42
CA GLY A 129 23.81 -9.85 31.85
C GLY A 129 23.29 -8.68 31.00
N ILE A 130 22.00 -8.69 30.69
CA ILE A 130 21.39 -7.71 29.79
C ILE A 130 21.36 -6.34 30.49
N ALA A 131 21.06 -6.31 31.79
CA ALA A 131 20.98 -5.09 32.59
C ALA A 131 22.31 -4.31 32.62
N ASP A 132 23.44 -5.03 32.66
CA ASP A 132 24.76 -4.40 32.68
C ASP A 132 25.23 -3.85 31.32
N ARG A 133 24.62 -4.34 30.23
CA ARG A 133 24.98 -3.97 28.85
C ARG A 133 24.15 -2.84 28.27
N VAL A 134 23.00 -2.58 28.83
CA VAL A 134 22.07 -1.55 28.33
C VAL A 134 22.35 -0.24 29.09
N GLN A 135 23.00 0.70 28.42
CA GLN A 135 23.18 2.07 28.96
C GLN A 135 21.84 2.80 28.94
N ILE A 136 21.44 3.39 30.04
CA ILE A 136 20.11 3.98 30.28
C ILE A 136 19.94 5.35 29.59
N ASP A 137 21.03 6.12 29.43
CA ASP A 137 21.00 7.48 28.89
C ASP A 137 20.28 7.65 27.54
N PRO A 138 20.40 6.72 26.55
CA PRO A 138 19.67 6.87 25.28
C PRO A 138 18.16 6.71 25.39
N PHE A 139 17.66 6.01 26.40
CA PHE A 139 16.23 5.73 26.55
C PHE A 139 15.45 6.92 27.11
N ASP A 140 16.05 7.72 28.00
CA ASP A 140 15.43 8.93 28.54
C ASP A 140 15.17 9.97 27.45
N ASP A 141 16.14 10.18 26.56
CA ASP A 141 15.99 11.08 25.40
C ASP A 141 14.92 10.59 24.43
N ILE A 142 14.83 9.28 24.18
CA ILE A 142 13.82 8.66 23.33
C ILE A 142 12.44 8.82 23.96
N GLY A 143 12.28 8.55 25.25
CA GLY A 143 11.03 8.69 25.97
C GLY A 143 10.49 10.11 25.95
N GLN A 144 11.35 11.09 26.26
CA GLN A 144 10.98 12.51 26.19
C GLN A 144 10.64 12.94 24.74
N SER A 145 11.38 12.46 23.75
CA SER A 145 11.13 12.77 22.35
C SER A 145 9.78 12.21 21.88
N ILE A 146 9.44 11.00 22.23
CA ILE A 146 8.15 10.37 21.92
C ILE A 146 6.99 11.08 22.65
N GLY A 147 7.16 11.35 23.96
CA GLY A 147 6.16 12.06 24.76
C GLY A 147 5.88 13.47 24.20
N ASN A 148 6.94 14.21 23.90
CA ASN A 148 6.84 15.54 23.28
C ASN A 148 6.21 15.46 21.88
N TRP A 149 6.56 14.47 21.09
CA TRP A 149 5.97 14.28 19.76
C TRP A 149 4.46 14.00 19.86
N LEU A 150 4.04 13.15 20.78
CA LEU A 150 2.62 12.82 21.00
C LEU A 150 1.84 14.07 21.46
N THR A 151 2.35 14.79 22.47
CA THR A 151 1.68 16.00 22.98
C THR A 151 1.61 17.11 21.93
N LEU A 152 2.66 17.31 21.15
CA LEU A 152 2.71 18.35 20.11
C LEU A 152 1.84 17.99 18.89
N ASN A 153 1.63 16.72 18.62
CA ASN A 153 0.88 16.27 17.42
C ASN A 153 -0.56 15.82 17.71
N ALA A 154 -0.94 15.57 18.96
CA ALA A 154 -2.31 15.19 19.30
C ALA A 154 -3.34 16.25 18.85
N VAL A 155 -3.11 17.53 19.16
CA VAL A 155 -3.99 18.65 18.76
C VAL A 155 -4.01 18.86 17.23
N PRO A 156 -2.87 18.94 16.53
CA PRO A 156 -2.84 18.98 15.07
C PRO A 156 -3.54 17.80 14.40
N ILE A 157 -3.41 16.59 14.92
CA ILE A 157 -4.12 15.41 14.38
C ILE A 157 -5.64 15.62 14.49
N LEU A 158 -6.13 16.14 15.62
CA LEU A 158 -7.54 16.41 15.83
C LEU A 158 -8.08 17.54 14.94
N THR A 159 -7.34 18.63 14.77
CA THR A 159 -7.74 19.74 13.89
C THR A 159 -7.71 19.35 12.42
N ASN A 160 -6.78 18.46 12.03
CA ASN A 160 -6.73 17.91 10.70
C ASN A 160 -7.86 16.90 10.43
N LEU A 161 -8.52 16.34 11.45
CA LEU A 161 -9.69 15.47 11.29
C LEU A 161 -10.86 16.19 10.61
N ALA A 162 -11.08 17.49 10.87
CA ALA A 162 -12.13 18.23 10.20
C ALA A 162 -11.90 18.34 8.67
N SER A 163 -10.67 18.61 8.26
CA SER A 163 -10.30 18.62 6.84
C SER A 163 -10.30 17.20 6.23
N ALA A 164 -9.91 16.20 7.02
CA ALA A 164 -9.99 14.81 6.61
C ALA A 164 -11.45 14.35 6.42
N LEU A 165 -12.38 14.78 7.30
CA LEU A 165 -13.81 14.48 7.15
C LEU A 165 -14.37 15.04 5.84
N PHE A 166 -13.96 16.26 5.45
CA PHE A 166 -14.36 16.81 4.15
C PHE A 166 -13.83 15.97 2.99
N SER A 167 -12.56 15.58 3.03
CA SER A 167 -11.96 14.71 2.00
C SER A 167 -12.63 13.34 1.95
N VAL A 168 -12.91 12.74 3.11
CA VAL A 168 -13.64 11.46 3.21
C VAL A 168 -15.05 11.59 2.64
N THR A 169 -15.74 12.69 2.90
CA THR A 169 -17.08 12.96 2.34
C THR A 169 -17.02 13.02 0.81
N LEU A 170 -16.02 13.72 0.24
CA LEU A 170 -15.81 13.76 -1.20
C LEU A 170 -15.50 12.37 -1.78
N VAL A 171 -14.63 11.62 -1.13
CA VAL A 171 -14.30 10.23 -1.52
C VAL A 171 -15.56 9.37 -1.53
N ILE A 172 -16.38 9.42 -0.49
CA ILE A 172 -17.64 8.66 -0.38
C ILE A 172 -18.61 9.09 -1.50
N ALA A 173 -18.80 10.40 -1.70
CA ALA A 173 -19.71 10.90 -2.72
C ALA A 173 -19.29 10.48 -4.13
N ILE A 174 -18.03 10.66 -4.48
CA ILE A 174 -17.51 10.26 -5.80
C ILE A 174 -17.57 8.75 -5.95
N SER A 175 -17.19 7.98 -4.92
CA SER A 175 -17.28 6.52 -4.89
C SER A 175 -18.71 6.03 -5.13
N PHE A 176 -19.70 6.67 -4.48
CA PHE A 176 -21.11 6.36 -4.70
C PHE A 176 -21.51 6.50 -6.17
N TYR A 177 -21.10 7.58 -6.83
CA TYR A 177 -21.37 7.77 -8.25
C TYR A 177 -20.66 6.74 -9.12
N ILE A 178 -19.41 6.37 -8.81
CA ILE A 178 -18.67 5.32 -9.52
C ILE A 178 -19.41 3.98 -9.44
N VAL A 179 -19.86 3.59 -8.25
CA VAL A 179 -20.56 2.32 -8.02
C VAL A 179 -21.97 2.35 -8.65
N LEU A 180 -22.66 3.49 -8.60
CA LEU A 180 -23.95 3.67 -9.21
C LEU A 180 -23.90 3.48 -10.74
N ASP A 181 -22.88 4.06 -11.38
CA ASP A 181 -22.64 3.96 -12.82
C ASP A 181 -22.20 2.54 -13.26
N GLY A 182 -21.55 1.81 -12.34
CA GLY A 182 -21.15 0.41 -12.53
C GLY A 182 -20.16 0.16 -13.66
N GLY A 183 -19.36 1.17 -14.02
CA GLY A 183 -18.40 1.10 -15.11
C GLY A 183 -19.02 1.07 -16.51
N ARG A 184 -20.32 1.33 -16.62
CA ARG A 184 -21.05 1.31 -17.91
C ARG A 184 -20.51 2.37 -18.85
N ARG A 185 -20.36 3.60 -18.38
CA ARG A 185 -19.83 4.73 -19.19
C ARG A 185 -18.41 4.50 -19.64
N LEU A 186 -17.58 3.90 -18.78
CA LEU A 186 -16.21 3.53 -19.15
C LEU A 186 -16.21 2.53 -20.30
N ARG A 187 -17.06 1.48 -20.22
CA ARG A 187 -17.21 0.48 -21.30
C ARG A 187 -17.74 1.10 -22.59
N GLU A 188 -18.72 2.00 -22.50
CA GLU A 188 -19.27 2.70 -23.66
C GLU A 188 -18.22 3.62 -24.31
N GLY A 189 -17.41 4.31 -23.50
CA GLY A 189 -16.29 5.13 -24.00
C GLY A 189 -15.20 4.30 -24.67
N LEU A 190 -14.86 3.13 -24.15
CA LEU A 190 -13.86 2.26 -24.75
C LEU A 190 -14.28 1.69 -26.12
N LYS A 191 -15.56 1.50 -26.36
CA LYS A 191 -16.07 1.03 -27.66
C LYS A 191 -15.85 2.01 -28.82
N VAL A 192 -15.49 3.26 -28.54
CA VAL A 192 -15.11 4.25 -29.57
C VAL A 192 -13.70 3.97 -30.09
N LEU A 193 -12.88 3.21 -29.36
CA LEU A 193 -11.52 2.87 -29.74
C LEU A 193 -11.51 1.72 -30.78
N PRO A 194 -10.46 1.63 -31.63
CA PRO A 194 -10.26 0.48 -32.48
C PRO A 194 -10.21 -0.82 -31.65
N PRO A 195 -10.75 -1.96 -32.16
CA PRO A 195 -10.91 -3.21 -31.36
C PRO A 195 -9.62 -3.73 -30.71
N LYS A 196 -8.48 -3.44 -31.30
CA LYS A 196 -7.16 -3.82 -30.76
C LYS A 196 -6.80 -2.97 -29.53
N VAL A 197 -7.02 -1.66 -29.62
CA VAL A 197 -6.74 -0.69 -28.54
C VAL A 197 -7.74 -0.86 -27.40
N GLU A 198 -9.03 -1.10 -27.72
CA GLU A 198 -10.06 -1.40 -26.73
C GLU A 198 -9.68 -2.59 -25.86
N ARG A 199 -9.25 -3.70 -26.47
CA ARG A 199 -8.87 -4.93 -25.77
C ARG A 199 -7.66 -4.71 -24.86
N GLU A 200 -6.63 -4.05 -25.37
CA GLU A 200 -5.41 -3.75 -24.59
C GLU A 200 -5.71 -2.80 -23.43
N THR A 201 -6.49 -1.75 -23.67
CA THR A 201 -6.90 -0.80 -22.63
C THR A 201 -7.75 -1.50 -21.57
N TRP A 202 -8.68 -2.35 -21.98
CA TRP A 202 -9.50 -3.14 -21.06
C TRP A 202 -8.64 -4.05 -20.18
N PHE A 203 -7.65 -4.74 -20.78
CA PHE A 203 -6.73 -5.60 -20.06
C PHE A 203 -5.92 -4.81 -18.99
N VAL A 204 -5.42 -3.62 -19.35
CA VAL A 204 -4.69 -2.76 -18.40
C VAL A 204 -5.59 -2.34 -17.25
N LEU A 205 -6.80 -1.86 -17.55
CA LEU A 205 -7.76 -1.40 -16.53
C LEU A 205 -8.19 -2.52 -15.58
N THR A 206 -8.46 -3.72 -16.12
CA THR A 206 -8.82 -4.87 -15.28
C THR A 206 -7.64 -5.34 -14.43
N THR A 207 -6.42 -5.32 -14.97
CA THR A 207 -5.21 -5.64 -14.20
C THR A 207 -5.01 -4.67 -13.04
N ILE A 208 -5.22 -3.37 -13.26
CA ILE A 208 -5.16 -2.35 -12.20
C ILE A 208 -6.23 -2.65 -11.14
N ASP A 209 -7.49 -2.81 -11.58
CA ASP A 209 -8.62 -3.03 -10.66
C ASP A 209 -8.43 -4.29 -9.80
N GLU A 210 -8.11 -5.41 -10.40
CA GLU A 210 -7.90 -6.68 -9.70
C GLU A 210 -6.72 -6.62 -8.71
N THR A 211 -5.61 -5.99 -9.11
CA THR A 211 -4.41 -5.90 -8.26
C THR A 211 -4.65 -4.99 -7.06
N PHE A 212 -5.18 -3.78 -7.28
CA PHE A 212 -5.44 -2.84 -6.20
C PHE A 212 -6.55 -3.33 -5.27
N HIS A 213 -7.67 -3.80 -5.84
CA HIS A 213 -8.77 -4.32 -5.05
C HIS A 213 -8.35 -5.52 -4.20
N GLY A 214 -7.67 -6.50 -4.81
CA GLY A 214 -7.18 -7.69 -4.10
C GLY A 214 -6.23 -7.33 -2.95
N TYR A 215 -5.29 -6.42 -3.21
CA TYR A 215 -4.33 -5.96 -2.21
C TYR A 215 -5.01 -5.22 -1.06
N VAL A 216 -5.81 -4.19 -1.35
CA VAL A 216 -6.42 -3.34 -0.32
C VAL A 216 -7.42 -4.13 0.52
N ARG A 217 -8.27 -4.95 -0.11
CA ARG A 217 -9.16 -5.84 0.61
C ARG A 217 -8.40 -6.79 1.52
N GLY A 218 -7.33 -7.38 1.01
CA GLY A 218 -6.46 -8.28 1.78
C GLY A 218 -5.86 -7.58 2.99
N MET A 219 -5.31 -6.40 2.77
CA MET A 219 -4.68 -5.58 3.80
C MET A 219 -5.67 -5.15 4.88
N LEU A 220 -6.87 -4.71 4.50
CA LEU A 220 -7.94 -4.36 5.45
C LEU A 220 -8.31 -5.53 6.35
N VAL A 221 -8.45 -6.74 5.79
CA VAL A 221 -8.78 -7.94 6.57
C VAL A 221 -7.65 -8.28 7.52
N VAL A 222 -6.41 -8.33 7.05
CA VAL A 222 -5.23 -8.66 7.87
C VAL A 222 -5.05 -7.64 8.99
N SER A 223 -5.10 -6.34 8.68
CA SER A 223 -4.98 -5.25 9.67
C SER A 223 -6.10 -5.29 10.71
N THR A 224 -7.33 -5.54 10.28
CA THR A 224 -8.48 -5.65 11.23
C THR A 224 -8.30 -6.82 12.20
N ILE A 225 -7.92 -7.98 11.69
CA ILE A 225 -7.73 -9.17 12.55
C ILE A 225 -6.58 -8.93 13.53
N TYR A 226 -5.46 -8.33 13.07
CA TYR A 226 -4.34 -8.00 13.93
C TYR A 226 -4.73 -6.97 15.01
N GLY A 227 -5.46 -5.92 14.64
CA GLY A 227 -5.93 -4.90 15.57
C GLY A 227 -6.87 -5.46 16.62
N VAL A 228 -7.82 -6.31 16.23
CA VAL A 228 -8.71 -7.00 17.17
C VAL A 228 -7.90 -7.91 18.10
N GLY A 229 -6.92 -8.64 17.57
CA GLY A 229 -6.02 -9.48 18.37
C GLY A 229 -5.21 -8.66 19.38
N THR A 230 -4.63 -7.54 18.94
CA THR A 230 -3.88 -6.61 19.80
C THR A 230 -4.78 -6.01 20.89
N ALA A 231 -5.96 -5.48 20.52
CA ALA A 231 -6.92 -4.96 21.49
C ALA A 231 -7.32 -6.03 22.51
N SER A 232 -7.61 -7.24 22.05
CA SER A 232 -8.05 -8.34 22.92
C SER A 232 -7.00 -8.74 23.95
N VAL A 233 -5.73 -8.88 23.54
CA VAL A 233 -4.67 -9.26 24.49
C VAL A 233 -4.37 -8.11 25.47
N MET A 234 -4.36 -6.86 25.01
CA MET A 234 -4.11 -5.71 25.87
C MET A 234 -5.23 -5.51 26.90
N LEU A 235 -6.49 -5.68 26.48
CA LEU A 235 -7.63 -5.63 27.40
C LEU A 235 -7.62 -6.79 28.38
N ALA A 236 -7.29 -8.00 27.93
CA ALA A 236 -7.22 -9.19 28.80
C ALA A 236 -6.09 -9.11 29.84
N THR A 237 -5.08 -8.31 29.58
CA THR A 237 -3.94 -8.07 30.49
C THR A 237 -4.05 -6.73 31.23
N ASP A 238 -5.19 -6.04 31.14
CA ASP A 238 -5.43 -4.72 31.73
C ASP A 238 -4.35 -3.69 31.41
N LEU A 239 -3.82 -3.72 30.18
CA LEU A 239 -2.84 -2.75 29.74
C LEU A 239 -3.53 -1.43 29.33
N PRO A 240 -2.91 -0.27 29.69
CA PRO A 240 -3.46 1.02 29.32
C PRO A 240 -3.40 1.25 27.81
N ALA A 241 -4.20 2.20 27.32
CA ALA A 241 -4.22 2.63 25.92
C ALA A 241 -4.46 1.49 24.90
N ALA A 242 -5.23 0.46 25.26
CA ALA A 242 -5.45 -0.72 24.41
C ALA A 242 -6.03 -0.36 23.03
N LEU A 243 -7.04 0.56 22.98
CA LEU A 243 -7.67 0.95 21.72
C LEU A 243 -6.73 1.77 20.79
N PRO A 244 -6.09 2.87 21.24
CA PRO A 244 -5.19 3.60 20.38
C PRO A 244 -4.01 2.76 19.90
N VAL A 245 -3.44 1.93 20.76
CA VAL A 245 -2.33 1.05 20.40
C VAL A 245 -2.76 0.02 19.35
N ALA A 246 -3.91 -0.62 19.52
CA ALA A 246 -4.44 -1.58 18.57
C ALA A 246 -4.71 -0.91 17.20
N LEU A 247 -5.28 0.30 17.20
CA LEU A 247 -5.54 1.06 15.96
C LEU A 247 -4.23 1.44 15.24
N ILE A 248 -3.27 2.00 15.97
CA ILE A 248 -1.99 2.39 15.40
C ILE A 248 -1.25 1.16 14.89
N SER A 249 -1.21 0.08 15.65
CA SER A 249 -0.60 -1.20 15.23
C SER A 249 -1.25 -1.78 13.98
N SER A 250 -2.59 -1.68 13.86
CA SER A 250 -3.32 -2.11 12.65
C SER A 250 -2.90 -1.32 11.42
N VAL A 251 -2.77 -0.01 11.56
CA VAL A 251 -2.35 0.88 10.46
C VAL A 251 -0.87 0.64 10.11
N LEU A 252 -0.01 0.49 11.11
CA LEU A 252 1.41 0.21 10.89
C LEU A 252 1.61 -1.13 10.16
N LEU A 253 0.85 -2.17 10.54
CA LEU A 253 0.91 -3.48 9.89
C LEU A 253 0.63 -3.42 8.39
N ALA A 254 -0.13 -2.43 7.93
CA ALA A 254 -0.42 -2.26 6.51
C ALA A 254 0.83 -1.89 5.66
N VAL A 255 1.93 -1.47 6.31
CA VAL A 255 3.20 -1.20 5.63
C VAL A 255 4.06 -2.48 5.62
N PRO A 256 4.27 -3.14 4.47
CA PRO A 256 4.99 -4.41 4.42
C PRO A 256 6.42 -4.31 4.98
N PHE A 257 6.90 -5.37 5.61
CA PHE A 257 8.23 -5.57 6.22
C PHE A 257 8.53 -4.73 7.45
N ILE A 258 8.28 -3.41 7.40
CA ILE A 258 8.56 -2.49 8.52
C ILE A 258 7.40 -2.52 9.50
N GLY A 259 6.18 -2.57 8.98
CA GLY A 259 4.96 -2.53 9.76
C GLY A 259 4.80 -3.68 10.74
N ASP A 260 5.21 -4.88 10.36
CA ASP A 260 5.14 -6.06 11.22
C ASP A 260 5.91 -5.85 12.53
N TRP A 261 7.11 -5.29 12.47
CA TRP A 261 7.95 -5.00 13.64
C TRP A 261 7.44 -3.82 14.45
N LEU A 262 7.04 -2.74 13.79
CA LEU A 262 6.51 -1.56 14.46
C LEU A 262 5.17 -1.84 15.14
N ALA A 263 4.30 -2.62 14.49
CA ALA A 263 3.02 -3.01 15.06
C ALA A 263 3.17 -3.87 16.30
N LEU A 264 4.19 -4.74 16.36
CA LEU A 264 4.52 -5.56 17.52
C LEU A 264 5.20 -4.74 18.62
N ALA A 265 6.11 -3.84 18.26
CA ALA A 265 6.90 -3.06 19.22
C ALA A 265 6.00 -2.18 20.12
N LEU A 266 4.96 -1.57 19.55
CA LEU A 266 4.11 -0.62 20.25
C LEU A 266 3.38 -1.24 21.48
N PRO A 267 2.64 -2.34 21.37
CA PRO A 267 2.01 -2.99 22.52
C PRO A 267 3.03 -3.57 23.51
N LEU A 268 4.21 -4.01 23.04
CA LEU A 268 5.27 -4.50 23.91
C LEU A 268 5.88 -3.39 24.78
N LEU A 269 6.10 -2.20 24.19
CA LEU A 269 6.55 -1.04 24.94
C LEU A 269 5.60 -0.72 26.08
N ILE A 270 4.29 -0.82 25.86
CA ILE A 270 3.29 -0.59 26.92
C ILE A 270 3.27 -1.71 27.96
N ALA A 271 3.46 -2.96 27.53
CA ALA A 271 3.55 -4.07 28.47
C ALA A 271 4.75 -3.94 29.43
N ILE A 272 5.85 -3.32 28.98
CA ILE A 272 7.02 -3.01 29.82
C ILE A 272 6.67 -2.03 30.95
N VAL A 273 5.74 -1.08 30.72
CA VAL A 273 5.33 -0.05 31.72
C VAL A 273 4.79 -0.65 33.01
N LYS A 274 4.06 -1.74 32.88
CA LYS A 274 3.51 -2.43 34.06
C LYS A 274 4.60 -2.98 34.99
N GLY A 275 5.85 -3.03 34.51
CA GLY A 275 6.96 -3.62 35.26
C GLY A 275 6.78 -5.11 35.58
N ASP A 276 5.78 -5.74 34.95
CA ASP A 276 5.44 -7.15 35.12
C ASP A 276 5.96 -7.97 33.93
N PHE A 277 7.05 -8.67 34.17
CA PHE A 277 7.71 -9.52 33.17
C PHE A 277 6.77 -10.62 32.62
N ILE A 278 5.87 -11.13 33.46
CA ILE A 278 4.93 -12.17 33.04
C ILE A 278 3.94 -11.62 32.02
N THR A 279 3.37 -10.43 32.27
CA THR A 279 2.49 -9.75 31.32
C THR A 279 3.20 -9.47 30.00
N PHE A 280 4.46 -8.98 30.03
CA PHE A 280 5.27 -8.79 28.82
C PHE A 280 5.42 -10.08 28.02
N ILE A 281 5.75 -11.21 28.66
CA ILE A 281 5.89 -12.51 28.00
C ILE A 281 4.57 -12.99 27.40
N ILE A 282 3.46 -12.81 28.10
CA ILE A 282 2.13 -13.17 27.59
C ILE A 282 1.80 -12.38 26.34
N VAL A 283 1.96 -11.04 26.39
CA VAL A 283 1.67 -10.16 25.25
C VAL A 283 2.58 -10.50 24.07
N LEU A 284 3.88 -10.69 24.31
CA LEU A 284 4.85 -11.10 23.29
C LEU A 284 4.45 -12.44 22.65
N ALA A 285 4.16 -13.45 23.45
CA ALA A 285 3.82 -14.79 22.95
C ALA A 285 2.52 -14.78 22.13
N VAL A 286 1.49 -14.10 22.61
CA VAL A 286 0.19 -14.01 21.92
C VAL A 286 0.33 -13.25 20.62
N LEU A 287 1.00 -12.07 20.62
CA LEU A 287 1.15 -11.26 19.42
C LEU A 287 2.06 -11.90 18.39
N LEU A 288 3.16 -12.56 18.81
CA LEU A 288 3.98 -13.37 17.92
C LEU A 288 3.17 -14.53 17.31
N PHE A 289 2.34 -15.20 18.10
CA PHE A 289 1.47 -16.25 17.58
C PHE A 289 0.49 -15.69 16.55
N VAL A 290 -0.20 -14.59 16.86
CA VAL A 290 -1.10 -13.90 15.91
C VAL A 290 -0.35 -13.52 14.65
N GLN A 291 0.84 -12.94 14.78
CA GLN A 291 1.67 -12.55 13.63
C GLN A 291 2.11 -13.75 12.78
N GLN A 292 2.48 -14.87 13.40
CA GLN A 292 2.83 -16.10 12.66
C GLN A 292 1.62 -16.68 11.92
N VAL A 293 0.46 -16.68 12.52
CA VAL A 293 -0.80 -17.08 11.86
C VAL A 293 -1.10 -16.15 10.67
N MET A 294 -0.91 -14.83 10.85
CA MET A 294 -1.07 -13.87 9.76
C MET A 294 -0.11 -14.15 8.62
N LEU A 295 1.19 -14.19 8.89
CA LEU A 295 2.24 -14.34 7.87
C LEU A 295 2.16 -15.67 7.11
N ASN A 296 1.90 -16.78 7.82
CA ASN A 296 1.99 -18.11 7.23
C ASN A 296 0.67 -18.65 6.68
N LEU A 297 -0.47 -18.20 7.20
CA LEU A 297 -1.78 -18.73 6.84
C LEU A 297 -2.68 -17.73 6.13
N LEU A 298 -2.83 -16.52 6.67
CA LEU A 298 -3.80 -15.54 6.15
C LEU A 298 -3.24 -14.72 5.00
N THR A 299 -2.05 -14.16 5.14
CA THR A 299 -1.43 -13.32 4.11
C THR A 299 -1.28 -14.05 2.78
N PRO A 300 -0.76 -15.30 2.69
CA PRO A 300 -0.71 -16.04 1.44
C PRO A 300 -2.07 -16.35 0.84
N ARG A 301 -3.07 -16.63 1.69
CA ARG A 301 -4.43 -16.94 1.21
C ARG A 301 -5.18 -15.72 0.72
N ILE A 302 -4.98 -14.58 1.38
CA ILE A 302 -5.71 -13.34 1.12
C ILE A 302 -5.03 -12.52 0.02
N LEU A 303 -3.69 -12.39 0.07
CA LEU A 303 -2.89 -11.58 -0.86
C LEU A 303 -2.28 -12.38 -2.01
N GLY A 304 -2.36 -13.72 -1.98
CA GLY A 304 -1.58 -14.65 -2.80
C GLY A 304 -1.65 -14.48 -4.32
N HIS A 305 -2.63 -13.75 -4.87
CA HIS A 305 -2.70 -13.41 -6.28
C HIS A 305 -2.30 -11.97 -6.59
N ALA A 306 -2.38 -11.07 -5.61
CA ALA A 306 -2.13 -9.64 -5.79
C ALA A 306 -0.63 -9.27 -5.79
N VAL A 307 0.25 -10.14 -5.21
CA VAL A 307 1.67 -9.82 -5.01
C VAL A 307 2.56 -11.00 -5.47
N ARG A 308 2.52 -11.30 -6.77
CA ARG A 308 3.41 -12.32 -7.37
C ARG A 308 4.72 -11.72 -7.88
N MET A 309 5.32 -10.80 -7.14
CA MET A 309 6.57 -10.17 -7.52
C MET A 309 7.70 -10.49 -6.51
N PRO A 310 8.98 -10.43 -6.93
CA PRO A 310 10.11 -10.62 -6.02
C PRO A 310 10.08 -9.66 -4.84
N ALA A 311 10.47 -10.13 -3.63
CA ALA A 311 10.46 -9.33 -2.41
C ALA A 311 11.25 -8.01 -2.53
N MET A 312 12.34 -8.01 -3.29
CA MET A 312 13.13 -6.81 -3.56
C MET A 312 12.31 -5.70 -4.23
N LEU A 313 11.43 -6.05 -5.19
CA LEU A 313 10.56 -5.06 -5.84
C LEU A 313 9.52 -4.51 -4.87
N VAL A 314 9.05 -5.32 -3.93
CA VAL A 314 8.12 -4.85 -2.87
C VAL A 314 8.83 -3.81 -1.99
N ILE A 315 10.05 -4.10 -1.51
CA ILE A 315 10.81 -3.15 -0.68
C ILE A 315 11.06 -1.85 -1.44
N ILE A 316 11.54 -1.93 -2.68
CA ILE A 316 11.78 -0.74 -3.52
C ILE A 316 10.49 0.06 -3.70
N SER A 317 9.36 -0.60 -3.95
CA SER A 317 8.08 0.07 -4.18
C SER A 317 7.56 0.80 -2.93
N VAL A 318 7.75 0.21 -1.74
CA VAL A 318 7.41 0.83 -0.45
C VAL A 318 8.27 2.07 -0.21
N VAL A 319 9.59 1.97 -0.40
CA VAL A 319 10.52 3.09 -0.20
C VAL A 319 10.26 4.23 -1.18
N LEU A 320 10.09 3.90 -2.47
CA LEU A 320 9.77 4.90 -3.49
C LEU A 320 8.40 5.53 -3.25
N GLY A 321 7.39 4.73 -2.92
CA GLY A 321 6.06 5.20 -2.58
C GLY A 321 6.07 6.15 -1.38
N ALA A 322 6.78 5.77 -0.30
CA ALA A 322 6.96 6.61 0.88
C ALA A 322 7.60 7.96 0.55
N ARG A 323 8.59 7.98 -0.34
CA ARG A 323 9.25 9.22 -0.79
C ARG A 323 8.35 10.11 -1.64
N LEU A 324 7.47 9.52 -2.45
CA LEU A 324 6.60 10.26 -3.38
C LEU A 324 5.35 10.82 -2.72
N ALA A 325 4.71 10.06 -1.84
CA ALA A 325 3.41 10.42 -1.27
C ALA A 325 3.27 10.03 0.23
N GLY A 326 4.38 9.93 0.97
CA GLY A 326 4.36 9.59 2.40
C GLY A 326 3.72 8.23 2.70
N VAL A 327 2.95 8.15 3.79
CA VAL A 327 2.29 6.91 4.23
C VAL A 327 1.34 6.34 3.16
N PRO A 328 0.45 7.11 2.52
CA PRO A 328 -0.37 6.61 1.41
C PRO A 328 0.46 6.02 0.27
N GLY A 329 1.57 6.67 -0.07
CA GLY A 329 2.48 6.18 -1.10
C GLY A 329 3.16 4.86 -0.72
N ALA A 330 3.57 4.69 0.53
CA ALA A 330 4.13 3.42 1.03
C ALA A 330 3.12 2.27 0.90
N LEU A 331 1.87 2.50 1.29
CA LEU A 331 0.79 1.52 1.21
C LEU A 331 0.44 1.14 -0.24
N LEU A 332 0.35 2.14 -1.12
CA LEU A 332 -0.08 1.94 -2.51
C LEU A 332 1.08 1.62 -3.46
N GLY A 333 2.33 1.75 -3.00
CA GLY A 333 3.52 1.40 -3.76
C GLY A 333 3.54 -0.07 -4.19
N VAL A 334 3.14 -0.96 -3.29
CA VAL A 334 3.10 -2.41 -3.54
C VAL A 334 2.15 -2.78 -4.68
N PRO A 335 0.86 -2.43 -4.65
CA PRO A 335 -0.04 -2.75 -5.76
C PRO A 335 0.35 -2.02 -7.06
N THR A 336 0.91 -0.80 -6.98
CA THR A 336 1.43 -0.09 -8.15
C THR A 336 2.55 -0.87 -8.82
N ALA A 337 3.53 -1.34 -8.05
CA ALA A 337 4.61 -2.18 -8.57
C ALA A 337 4.08 -3.52 -9.08
N GLY A 338 3.07 -4.11 -8.43
CA GLY A 338 2.39 -5.32 -8.87
C GLY A 338 1.77 -5.18 -10.25
N VAL A 339 1.09 -4.07 -10.51
CA VAL A 339 0.55 -3.74 -11.86
C VAL A 339 1.67 -3.63 -12.88
N ILE A 340 2.70 -2.83 -12.58
CA ILE A 340 3.83 -2.63 -13.50
C ILE A 340 4.52 -3.96 -13.81
N TYR A 341 4.74 -4.79 -12.80
CA TYR A 341 5.33 -6.11 -12.95
C TYR A 341 4.47 -7.04 -13.82
N THR A 342 3.16 -7.12 -13.56
CA THR A 342 2.22 -7.96 -14.30
C THR A 342 2.15 -7.55 -15.77
N LEU A 343 2.04 -6.25 -16.04
CA LEU A 343 2.05 -5.72 -17.41
C LEU A 343 3.40 -5.98 -18.09
N GLY A 344 4.52 -5.78 -17.39
CA GLY A 344 5.85 -6.05 -17.91
C GLY A 344 6.05 -7.52 -18.31
N VAL A 345 5.61 -8.46 -17.47
CA VAL A 345 5.65 -9.89 -17.78
C VAL A 345 4.73 -10.23 -18.95
N HIS A 346 3.51 -9.69 -18.98
CA HIS A 346 2.55 -9.93 -20.06
C HIS A 346 3.10 -9.49 -21.42
N TYR A 347 3.55 -8.24 -21.52
CA TYR A 347 4.09 -7.72 -22.78
C TYR A 347 5.43 -8.37 -23.15
N GLY A 348 6.27 -8.68 -22.17
CA GLY A 348 7.53 -9.40 -22.37
C GLY A 348 7.32 -10.78 -22.98
N THR A 349 6.37 -11.54 -22.45
CA THR A 349 6.01 -12.87 -22.98
C THR A 349 5.42 -12.79 -24.38
N GLN A 350 4.56 -11.81 -24.67
CA GLN A 350 4.03 -11.60 -26.03
C GLN A 350 5.13 -11.26 -27.04
N ILE A 351 6.09 -10.39 -26.68
CA ILE A 351 7.20 -10.05 -27.56
C ILE A 351 8.05 -11.28 -27.84
N ARG A 352 8.32 -12.09 -26.82
CA ARG A 352 9.09 -13.33 -26.96
C ARG A 352 8.38 -14.32 -27.89
N GLN A 353 7.10 -14.59 -27.67
CA GLN A 353 6.30 -15.46 -28.53
C GLN A 353 6.27 -15.00 -29.99
N ARG A 354 6.12 -13.68 -30.24
CA ARG A 354 6.15 -13.12 -31.58
C ARG A 354 7.52 -13.30 -32.24
N ARG A 355 8.63 -13.18 -31.50
CA ARG A 355 9.96 -13.45 -32.03
C ARG A 355 10.16 -14.92 -32.36
N GLU A 356 9.79 -15.82 -31.45
CA GLU A 356 9.87 -17.27 -31.67
C GLU A 356 9.04 -17.71 -32.89
N ALA A 357 7.82 -17.18 -33.03
CA ALA A 357 6.97 -17.46 -34.21
C ALA A 357 7.57 -16.91 -35.53
N ARG A 358 8.19 -15.75 -35.47
CA ARG A 358 8.86 -15.16 -36.65
C ARG A 358 10.09 -15.98 -37.05
N ASP A 359 10.92 -16.37 -36.06
CA ASP A 359 12.11 -17.17 -36.30
C ASP A 359 11.74 -18.57 -36.86
N ALA A 360 10.64 -19.17 -36.39
CA ALA A 360 10.12 -20.42 -36.94
C ALA A 360 9.68 -20.28 -38.40
N LEU A 361 8.94 -19.20 -38.73
CA LEU A 361 8.50 -18.91 -40.10
C LEU A 361 9.69 -18.66 -41.04
N ASP A 362 10.72 -17.96 -40.56
CA ASP A 362 11.92 -17.69 -41.36
C ASP A 362 12.74 -18.97 -41.60
N ARG A 363 12.76 -19.92 -40.65
CA ARG A 363 13.36 -21.25 -40.85
C ARG A 363 12.59 -22.08 -41.90
N GLU A 364 11.27 -22.11 -41.78
CA GLU A 364 10.40 -22.82 -42.74
C GLU A 364 10.60 -22.29 -44.17
N LYS A 365 10.67 -20.96 -44.33
CA LYS A 365 10.97 -20.33 -45.63
C LYS A 365 12.34 -20.72 -46.19
N ARG A 366 13.39 -20.79 -45.37
CA ARG A 366 14.74 -21.20 -45.77
C ARG A 366 14.74 -22.66 -46.21
N GLU A 367 14.16 -23.55 -45.41
CA GLU A 367 14.06 -24.98 -45.76
C GLU A 367 13.25 -25.20 -47.06
N SER A 368 12.19 -24.42 -47.27
CA SER A 368 11.40 -24.50 -48.51
C SER A 368 12.15 -23.96 -49.71
N ALA A 369 13.01 -22.95 -49.55
CA ALA A 369 13.87 -22.43 -50.63
C ALA A 369 14.97 -23.44 -50.99
N GLU A 370 15.65 -24.01 -49.96
CA GLU A 370 16.68 -25.04 -50.19
C GLU A 370 16.11 -26.28 -50.88
N ARG A 371 14.89 -26.73 -50.51
CA ARG A 371 14.22 -27.85 -51.19
C ARG A 371 13.90 -27.52 -52.66
N LYS A 372 13.54 -26.27 -52.98
CA LYS A 372 13.28 -25.86 -54.38
C LYS A 372 14.56 -25.82 -55.18
N GLU A 373 15.67 -25.26 -54.63
CA GLU A 373 16.97 -25.23 -55.30
C GLU A 373 17.46 -26.66 -55.56
N LEU A 374 17.34 -27.56 -54.59
CA LEU A 374 17.75 -28.96 -54.74
C LEU A 374 16.90 -29.68 -55.82
N ALA A 375 15.60 -29.44 -55.88
CA ALA A 375 14.71 -30.00 -56.91
C ALA A 375 15.11 -29.49 -58.31
N GLU A 376 15.40 -28.18 -58.48
CA GLU A 376 15.84 -27.64 -59.75
C GLU A 376 17.24 -28.15 -60.18
N GLU A 377 18.13 -28.42 -59.21
CA GLU A 377 19.43 -29.02 -59.47
C GLU A 377 19.33 -30.46 -59.94
N VAL A 378 18.46 -31.25 -59.30
CA VAL A 378 18.16 -32.63 -59.69
C VAL A 378 17.51 -32.68 -61.07
N GLU A 379 16.58 -31.78 -61.40
CA GLU A 379 15.95 -31.72 -62.72
C GLU A 379 16.94 -31.36 -63.81
N ARG A 380 17.85 -30.41 -63.55
CA ARG A 380 18.97 -30.04 -64.44
C ARG A 380 19.92 -31.22 -64.65
N ALA A 381 20.26 -31.99 -63.62
CA ALA A 381 21.12 -33.17 -63.74
C ALA A 381 20.49 -34.28 -64.56
N LEU A 382 19.19 -34.52 -64.41
CA LEU A 382 18.43 -35.49 -65.22
C LEU A 382 18.37 -35.11 -66.70
N HIS A 383 18.20 -33.85 -67.03
CA HIS A 383 18.19 -33.37 -68.44
C HIS A 383 19.55 -33.41 -69.13
N VAL A 384 20.65 -33.41 -68.35
CA VAL A 384 22.00 -33.57 -68.90
C VAL A 384 22.36 -35.04 -69.20
N GLN A 385 21.64 -36.03 -68.63
CA GLN A 385 21.86 -37.46 -68.84
C GLN A 385 21.08 -38.06 -70.02
N ASP A 386 20.22 -37.27 -70.71
CA ASP A 386 19.47 -37.75 -71.86
C ASP A 386 19.79 -36.88 -73.12
N PRO A 387 21.01 -37.01 -73.74
CA PRO A 387 21.37 -36.24 -74.88
C PRO A 387 20.89 -36.80 -76.25
N ASP A 388 20.10 -37.94 -76.23
CA ASP A 388 19.60 -38.59 -77.44
C ASP A 388 18.12 -38.94 -77.31
N SER A 389 17.23 -37.95 -77.49
CA SER A 389 15.85 -38.20 -77.89
C SER A 389 15.32 -37.16 -78.85
#